data_b2350477927022cc166ce8a3f457ba02
#
_entry.id   b2350477927022cc166ce8a3f457ba02
#
_cell.length_a   1.000
_cell.length_b   1.000
_cell.length_c   1.000
_cell.angle_alpha   90.00
_cell.angle_beta   90.00
_cell.angle_gamma   90.00
#
_symmetry.space_group_name_H-M   'P 1'
#
loop_
_entity.id
_entity.type
_entity.pdbx_description
1 polymer ?
#
loop_
_entity_poly.entity_id
_entity_poly.type
_entity_poly.pdbx_seq_one_letter_code
_entity_poly.pdbx_strand_id
1 'polypeptide(L)'
;VLSIAALKCGATSADAIDIDPWSTESAKYAAELNDINDKINIILGTVEAIEGEHYDMVVANINKNIILGDIDRYCSALLCGGTLLLSGFLHQDIEDIMHGATSRGLTHTATLEEDDWVAMAFTK
;
A
#
# COMPACT_ATOMS: atom_id res chain seq x y z
N VAL A 1 -8.84 -5.48 3.06
CA VAL A 1 -8.96 -5.17 4.50
C VAL A 1 -8.31 -3.82 4.84
N LEU A 2 -7.07 -3.56 4.38
CA LEU A 2 -6.39 -2.30 4.65
C LEU A 2 -7.12 -1.09 4.07
N SER A 3 -7.68 -1.22 2.86
CA SER A 3 -8.47 -0.14 2.24
C SER A 3 -9.74 0.16 3.03
N ILE A 4 -10.39 -0.86 3.56
CA ILE A 4 -11.57 -0.71 4.41
C ILE A 4 -11.20 0.00 5.70
N ALA A 5 -10.10 -0.40 6.33
CA ALA A 5 -9.60 0.26 7.53
C ALA A 5 -9.29 1.74 7.28
N ALA A 6 -8.66 2.07 6.16
CA ALA A 6 -8.36 3.44 5.78
C ALA A 6 -9.64 4.28 5.63
N LEU A 7 -10.68 3.75 4.99
CA LEU A 7 -11.96 4.43 4.83
C LEU A 7 -12.67 4.64 6.18
N LYS A 8 -12.61 3.65 7.08
CA LYS A 8 -13.15 3.77 8.43
C LYS A 8 -12.39 4.80 9.27
N CYS A 9 -11.11 5.02 8.97
CA CYS A 9 -10.26 6.00 9.66
C CYS A 9 -10.31 7.41 9.04
N GLY A 10 -11.14 7.64 8.03
CA GLY A 10 -11.38 8.97 7.48
C GLY A 10 -10.91 9.22 6.05
N ALA A 11 -10.37 8.24 5.35
CA ALA A 11 -10.08 8.38 3.93
C ALA A 11 -11.40 8.60 3.16
N THR A 12 -11.36 9.44 2.13
CA THR A 12 -12.57 9.75 1.34
C THR A 12 -12.85 8.69 0.29
N SER A 13 -11.81 8.06 -0.24
CA SER A 13 -11.92 6.99 -1.24
C SER A 13 -10.70 6.09 -1.19
N ALA A 14 -10.80 4.90 -1.74
CA ALA A 14 -9.69 3.95 -1.84
C ALA A 14 -9.79 3.11 -3.11
N ASP A 15 -8.64 2.84 -3.71
CA ASP A 15 -8.48 1.83 -4.75
C ASP A 15 -7.82 0.61 -4.11
N ALA A 16 -8.47 -0.54 -4.19
CA ALA A 16 -7.97 -1.80 -3.67
C ALA A 16 -7.65 -2.74 -4.84
N ILE A 17 -6.38 -3.10 -4.97
CA ILE A 17 -5.88 -3.86 -6.13
C ILE A 17 -5.32 -5.20 -5.67
N ASP A 18 -5.75 -6.28 -6.31
CA ASP A 18 -5.24 -7.62 -6.06
C ASP A 18 -5.31 -8.44 -7.36
N ILE A 19 -4.37 -9.35 -7.53
CA ILE A 19 -4.35 -10.28 -8.68
C ILE A 19 -5.19 -11.52 -8.43
N ASP A 20 -5.61 -11.76 -7.20
CA ASP A 20 -6.38 -12.93 -6.81
C ASP A 20 -7.88 -12.65 -6.90
N PRO A 21 -8.64 -13.37 -7.77
CA PRO A 21 -10.08 -13.19 -7.86
C PRO A 21 -10.83 -13.43 -6.54
N TRP A 22 -10.37 -14.38 -5.74
CA TRP A 22 -10.97 -14.66 -4.43
C TRP A 22 -10.80 -13.48 -3.47
N SER A 23 -9.62 -12.86 -3.46
CA SER A 23 -9.37 -11.67 -2.63
C SER A 23 -10.24 -10.49 -3.05
N THR A 24 -10.43 -10.27 -4.36
CA THR A 24 -11.29 -9.19 -4.85
C THR A 24 -12.76 -9.45 -4.51
N GLU A 25 -13.24 -10.66 -4.62
CA GLU A 25 -14.62 -11.00 -4.23
C GLU A 25 -14.83 -10.84 -2.71
N SER A 26 -13.86 -11.29 -1.91
CA SER A 26 -13.91 -11.10 -0.45
C SER A 26 -13.90 -9.62 -0.06
N ALA A 27 -13.12 -8.80 -0.76
CA ALA A 27 -13.08 -7.37 -0.55
C ALA A 27 -14.42 -6.70 -0.90
N LYS A 28 -15.06 -7.09 -1.97
CA LYS A 28 -16.39 -6.59 -2.36
C LYS A 28 -17.42 -6.91 -1.28
N TYR A 29 -17.43 -8.15 -0.79
CA TYR A 29 -18.34 -8.57 0.27
C TYR A 29 -18.11 -7.79 1.55
N ALA A 30 -16.85 -7.63 1.96
CA ALA A 30 -16.50 -6.87 3.14
C ALA A 30 -16.88 -5.38 3.01
N ALA A 31 -16.74 -4.79 1.82
CA ALA A 31 -17.14 -3.42 1.55
C ALA A 31 -18.66 -3.25 1.69
N GLU A 32 -19.45 -4.19 1.18
CA GLU A 32 -20.91 -4.18 1.33
C GLU A 32 -21.32 -4.28 2.80
N LEU A 33 -20.69 -5.18 3.57
CA LEU A 33 -20.96 -5.34 5.00
C LEU A 33 -20.66 -4.09 5.82
N ASN A 34 -19.74 -3.25 5.35
CA ASN A 34 -19.33 -2.04 6.05
C ASN A 34 -19.95 -0.75 5.46
N ASP A 35 -20.87 -0.88 4.52
CA ASP A 35 -21.54 0.26 3.85
C ASP A 35 -20.57 1.26 3.21
N ILE A 36 -19.46 0.78 2.64
CA ILE A 36 -18.44 1.62 1.99
C ILE A 36 -18.21 1.27 0.52
N ASN A 37 -19.08 0.45 -0.07
CA ASN A 37 -18.94 0.01 -1.45
C ASN A 37 -19.00 1.16 -2.48
N ASP A 38 -19.54 2.31 -2.10
CA ASP A 38 -19.53 3.54 -2.92
C ASP A 38 -18.21 4.33 -2.81
N LYS A 39 -17.36 4.03 -1.82
CA LYS A 39 -16.09 4.73 -1.57
C LYS A 39 -14.86 3.92 -1.93
N ILE A 40 -15.03 2.65 -2.26
CA ILE A 40 -13.93 1.75 -2.60
C ILE A 40 -14.07 1.27 -4.04
N ASN A 41 -12.98 1.34 -4.77
CA ASN A 41 -12.86 0.77 -6.11
C ASN A 41 -11.99 -0.48 -6.03
N ILE A 42 -12.57 -1.65 -6.29
CA ILE A 42 -11.87 -2.92 -6.17
C ILE A 42 -11.48 -3.40 -7.57
N ILE A 43 -10.18 -3.55 -7.78
CA ILE A 43 -9.59 -3.81 -9.08
C ILE A 43 -8.87 -5.16 -9.06
N LEU A 44 -9.24 -6.06 -9.97
CA LEU A 44 -8.49 -7.28 -10.23
C LEU A 44 -7.37 -6.93 -11.21
N GLY A 45 -6.12 -6.93 -10.71
CA GLY A 45 -4.99 -6.54 -11.53
C GLY A 45 -3.69 -6.44 -10.75
N THR A 46 -2.70 -5.81 -11.35
CA THR A 46 -1.37 -5.60 -10.78
C THR A 46 -1.16 -4.13 -10.42
N VAL A 47 0.06 -3.79 -9.95
CA VAL A 47 0.46 -2.41 -9.67
C VAL A 47 0.28 -1.47 -10.87
N GLU A 48 0.25 -1.99 -12.07
CA GLU A 48 0.01 -1.21 -13.28
C GLU A 48 -1.33 -0.47 -13.25
N ALA A 49 -2.30 -0.96 -12.47
CA ALA A 49 -3.60 -0.32 -12.32
C ALA A 49 -3.51 1.07 -11.67
N ILE A 50 -2.42 1.41 -10.99
CA ILE A 50 -2.25 2.74 -10.38
C ILE A 50 -1.48 3.72 -11.27
N GLU A 51 -1.03 3.31 -12.44
CA GLU A 51 -0.32 4.20 -13.37
C GLU A 51 -1.21 5.37 -13.79
N GLY A 52 -0.65 6.58 -13.71
CA GLY A 52 -1.39 7.81 -14.01
C GLY A 52 -2.32 8.31 -12.91
N GLU A 53 -2.50 7.56 -11.85
CA GLU A 53 -3.27 7.96 -10.67
C GLU A 53 -2.39 8.67 -9.65
N HIS A 54 -3.01 9.46 -8.78
CA HIS A 54 -2.32 10.19 -7.71
C HIS A 54 -3.02 9.99 -6.37
N TYR A 55 -2.25 9.59 -5.36
CA TYR A 55 -2.76 9.26 -4.05
C TYR A 55 -2.06 10.03 -2.94
N ASP A 56 -2.78 10.31 -1.86
CA ASP A 56 -2.20 10.83 -0.62
C ASP A 56 -1.45 9.75 0.15
N MET A 57 -1.87 8.49 0.00
CA MET A 57 -1.24 7.34 0.63
C MET A 57 -1.27 6.12 -0.28
N VAL A 58 -0.16 5.43 -0.35
CA VAL A 58 -0.06 4.10 -0.97
C VAL A 58 0.35 3.10 0.11
N VAL A 59 -0.38 1.99 0.21
CA VAL A 59 -0.10 0.92 1.16
C VAL A 59 0.17 -0.37 0.39
N ALA A 60 1.32 -0.98 0.65
CA ALA A 60 1.69 -2.26 0.06
C ALA A 60 2.08 -3.24 1.16
N ASN A 61 1.28 -4.30 1.31
CA ASN A 61 1.55 -5.40 2.24
C ASN A 61 1.90 -6.64 1.42
N ILE A 62 3.19 -6.78 1.09
CA ILE A 62 3.67 -7.77 0.15
C ILE A 62 5.16 -8.05 0.42
N ASN A 63 5.73 -9.08 -0.22
CA ASN A 63 7.14 -9.41 0.04
C ASN A 63 8.12 -8.36 -0.51
N LYS A 64 9.34 -8.38 0.04
CA LYS A 64 10.41 -7.43 -0.29
C LYS A 64 10.70 -7.34 -1.79
N ASN A 65 10.80 -8.47 -2.47
CA ASN A 65 11.20 -8.48 -3.88
C ASN A 65 10.17 -7.79 -4.76
N ILE A 66 8.89 -7.99 -4.48
CA ILE A 66 7.82 -7.32 -5.22
C ILE A 66 7.80 -5.84 -4.89
N ILE A 67 7.96 -5.46 -3.61
CA ILE A 67 8.05 -4.06 -3.20
C ILE A 67 9.17 -3.35 -3.97
N LEU A 68 10.37 -3.91 -3.98
CA LEU A 68 11.51 -3.28 -4.65
C LEU A 68 11.33 -3.21 -6.17
N GLY A 69 10.65 -4.19 -6.76
CA GLY A 69 10.34 -4.17 -8.19
C GLY A 69 9.30 -3.11 -8.56
N ASP A 70 8.39 -2.78 -7.66
CA ASP A 70 7.26 -1.88 -7.92
C ASP A 70 7.42 -0.49 -7.30
N ILE A 71 8.49 -0.25 -6.54
CA ILE A 71 8.63 0.97 -5.74
C ILE A 71 8.64 2.26 -6.57
N ASP A 72 9.15 2.22 -7.79
CA ASP A 72 9.11 3.38 -8.69
C ASP A 72 7.68 3.77 -9.04
N ARG A 73 6.80 2.77 -9.22
CA ARG A 73 5.38 3.01 -9.49
C ARG A 73 4.67 3.58 -8.28
N TYR A 74 5.00 3.09 -7.07
CA TYR A 74 4.45 3.66 -5.83
C TYR A 74 4.85 5.13 -5.68
N CYS A 75 6.13 5.44 -5.91
CA CYS A 75 6.62 6.82 -5.83
C CYS A 75 5.91 7.74 -6.82
N SER A 76 5.74 7.28 -8.06
CA SER A 76 5.08 8.06 -9.11
C SER A 76 3.60 8.30 -8.80
N ALA A 77 2.95 7.36 -8.14
CA ALA A 77 1.53 7.46 -7.77
C ALA A 77 1.29 8.30 -6.52
N LEU A 78 2.33 8.64 -5.74
CA LEU A 78 2.19 9.47 -4.55
C LEU A 78 2.23 10.96 -4.91
N LEU A 79 1.36 11.73 -4.30
CA LEU A 79 1.45 13.19 -4.28
C LEU A 79 2.64 13.63 -3.40
N CYS A 80 3.18 14.82 -3.66
CA CYS A 80 4.19 15.42 -2.77
C CYS A 80 3.61 15.57 -1.37
N GLY A 81 4.35 15.12 -0.35
CA GLY A 81 3.86 15.04 1.02
C GLY A 81 3.05 13.78 1.32
N GLY A 82 2.82 12.94 0.34
CA GLY A 82 2.11 11.67 0.51
C GLY A 82 2.92 10.62 1.27
N THR A 83 2.23 9.64 1.82
CA THR A 83 2.82 8.58 2.65
C THR A 83 2.84 7.26 1.91
N LEU A 84 4.00 6.58 1.95
CA LEU A 84 4.15 5.20 1.51
C LEU A 84 4.28 4.31 2.75
N LEU A 85 3.34 3.38 2.93
CA LEU A 85 3.38 2.41 4.01
C LEU A 85 3.65 1.02 3.44
N LEU A 86 4.79 0.45 3.83
CA LEU A 86 5.24 -0.86 3.35
C LEU A 86 5.24 -1.86 4.50
N SER A 87 4.72 -3.05 4.26
CA SER A 87 4.73 -4.15 5.23
C SER A 87 4.73 -5.49 4.51
N GLY A 88 4.75 -6.61 5.28
CA GLY A 88 4.78 -7.94 4.70
C GLY A 88 6.19 -8.47 4.47
N PHE A 89 7.20 -7.86 5.09
CA PHE A 89 8.59 -8.30 5.03
C PHE A 89 9.16 -8.46 6.45
N LEU A 90 10.37 -9.00 6.54
CA LEU A 90 10.98 -9.37 7.81
C LEU A 90 12.08 -8.39 8.22
N HIS A 91 12.48 -8.46 9.49
CA HIS A 91 13.56 -7.61 10.04
C HIS A 91 14.82 -7.61 9.19
N GLN A 92 15.21 -8.76 8.68
CA GLN A 92 16.40 -8.91 7.81
C GLN A 92 16.30 -8.12 6.50
N ASP A 93 15.11 -7.71 6.10
CA ASP A 93 14.84 -6.98 4.84
C ASP A 93 14.87 -5.46 5.01
N ILE A 94 14.95 -4.96 6.24
CA ILE A 94 14.86 -3.51 6.54
C ILE A 94 15.88 -2.69 5.76
N GLU A 95 17.14 -3.14 5.71
CA GLU A 95 18.20 -2.38 5.02
C GLU A 95 17.91 -2.23 3.54
N ASP A 96 17.46 -3.28 2.88
CA ASP A 96 17.15 -3.26 1.45
C ASP A 96 15.95 -2.34 1.17
N ILE A 97 14.91 -2.41 1.98
CA ILE A 97 13.72 -1.56 1.87
C ILE A 97 14.11 -0.10 2.13
N MET A 98 14.86 0.17 3.18
CA MET A 98 15.35 1.52 3.52
C MET A 98 16.15 2.12 2.38
N HIS A 99 17.11 1.37 1.84
CA HIS A 99 17.93 1.83 0.73
C HIS A 99 17.09 2.05 -0.54
N GLY A 100 16.20 1.14 -0.86
CA GLY A 100 15.32 1.27 -2.02
C GLY A 100 14.44 2.51 -1.97
N ALA A 101 13.86 2.81 -0.81
CA ALA A 101 13.00 3.97 -0.62
C ALA A 101 13.79 5.28 -0.59
N THR A 102 14.85 5.35 0.21
CA THR A 102 15.62 6.60 0.38
C THR A 102 16.40 6.98 -0.87
N SER A 103 16.88 6.01 -1.65
CA SER A 103 17.56 6.28 -2.91
C SER A 103 16.64 6.92 -3.96
N ARG A 104 15.33 6.82 -3.77
CA ARG A 104 14.31 7.45 -4.62
C ARG A 104 13.76 8.76 -4.05
N GLY A 105 14.42 9.30 -3.02
CA GLY A 105 14.06 10.59 -2.44
C GLY A 105 12.97 10.52 -1.38
N LEU A 106 12.55 9.33 -0.95
CA LEU A 106 11.60 9.18 0.14
C LEU A 106 12.30 9.37 1.49
N THR A 107 11.60 9.97 2.45
CA THR A 107 12.09 10.16 3.80
C THR A 107 11.44 9.15 4.74
N HIS A 108 12.26 8.39 5.46
CA HIS A 108 11.78 7.45 6.47
C HIS A 108 11.18 8.18 7.66
N THR A 109 9.98 7.81 8.08
CA THR A 109 9.27 8.46 9.19
C THR A 109 8.99 7.54 10.37
N ALA A 110 8.80 6.25 10.16
CA ALA A 110 8.51 5.30 11.23
C ALA A 110 8.82 3.87 10.84
N THR A 111 9.14 3.04 11.83
CA THR A 111 9.27 1.59 11.70
C THR A 111 8.62 0.92 12.90
N LEU A 112 7.77 -0.06 12.64
CA LEU A 112 7.17 -0.92 13.65
C LEU A 112 7.59 -2.36 13.39
N GLU A 113 7.92 -3.08 14.45
CA GLU A 113 8.28 -4.50 14.38
C GLU A 113 7.46 -5.30 15.38
N GLU A 114 6.99 -6.47 14.97
CA GLU A 114 6.31 -7.43 15.82
C GLU A 114 6.65 -8.84 15.34
N ASP A 115 7.31 -9.64 16.17
CA ASP A 115 7.69 -11.03 15.87
C ASP A 115 8.42 -11.18 14.53
N ASP A 116 9.45 -10.36 14.29
CA ASP A 116 10.21 -10.24 13.04
C ASP A 116 9.47 -9.62 11.86
N TRP A 117 8.16 -9.46 11.92
CA TRP A 117 7.40 -8.75 10.88
C TRP A 117 7.57 -7.25 11.03
N VAL A 118 7.70 -6.57 9.91
CA VAL A 118 8.04 -5.14 9.87
C VAL A 118 7.04 -4.36 9.05
N ALA A 119 6.74 -3.15 9.52
CA ALA A 119 6.04 -2.12 8.75
C ALA A 119 6.88 -0.84 8.79
N MET A 120 7.05 -0.21 7.64
CA MET A 120 7.82 1.02 7.51
C MET A 120 7.02 2.09 6.78
N ALA A 121 7.08 3.32 7.27
CA ALA A 121 6.43 4.46 6.65
C ALA A 121 7.46 5.44 6.11
N PHE A 122 7.18 5.97 4.93
CA PHE A 122 8.02 6.97 4.24
C PHE A 122 7.14 8.12 3.76
N THR A 123 7.72 9.30 3.63
CA THR A 123 7.05 10.48 3.06
C THR A 123 7.76 10.94 1.79
N LYS A 124 6.99 11.26 0.77
CA LYS A 124 7.49 11.79 -0.51
C LYS A 124 7.77 13.30 -0.43
#